data_3e7f9bb6ea530e39e63c7ffc108d4e19
#
_entry.id   3e7f9bb6ea530e39e63c7ffc108d4e19
#
_cell.length_a   1.000
_cell.length_b   1.000
_cell.length_c   1.000
_cell.angle_alpha   90.00
_cell.angle_beta   90.00
_cell.angle_gamma   90.00
#
_symmetry.space_group_name_H-M   'P 1'
#
loop_
_entity.id
_entity.type
_entity.pdbx_description
1 polymer ?
#
loop_
_entity_poly.entity_id
_entity_poly.type
_entity_poly.pdbx_seq_one_letter_code
_entity_poly.pdbx_strand_id
1 'polypeptide(L)'
;GLGFDGSSIRGWQTINESDMLMIPQANTAFIDPFTELPTLNLICNIQDPITGEDYSRDPRNIVQKAANYLQASGVADKAFFGPEAEFFIFDDIRFDQNEREGYYQIDSVEGQWNRGSKTENPNLGYKIPYQGGYFPVPPTDHHMDIRNEMMRTMIKCGLDVECQHHEVGTAGQGEIDL
;
A
#
# COMPACT_ATOMS: atom_id res chain seq x y z
N GLY A 1 25.45 4.70 -7.26
CA GLY A 1 24.38 5.18 -6.38
C GLY A 1 23.98 6.61 -6.69
N LEU A 2 22.81 7.00 -6.26
CA LEU A 2 22.31 8.37 -6.36
C LEU A 2 22.29 8.97 -4.95
N GLY A 3 22.88 10.17 -4.79
CA GLY A 3 22.89 10.88 -3.51
C GLY A 3 21.53 11.48 -3.15
N PHE A 4 21.19 11.51 -1.87
CA PHE A 4 20.05 12.24 -1.33
C PHE A 4 20.33 12.73 0.08
N ASP A 5 19.53 13.70 0.55
CA ASP A 5 19.66 14.29 1.88
C ASP A 5 18.87 13.47 2.92
N GLY A 6 19.58 12.68 3.73
CA GLY A 6 19.00 11.88 4.79
C GLY A 6 18.45 12.68 5.97
N SER A 7 18.81 13.96 6.12
CA SER A 7 18.26 14.84 7.16
C SER A 7 16.81 15.24 6.87
N SER A 8 16.37 15.13 5.63
CA SER A 8 14.98 15.33 5.23
C SER A 8 14.05 14.21 5.72
N ILE A 9 14.60 13.08 6.14
CA ILE A 9 13.84 11.96 6.70
C ILE A 9 13.93 12.01 8.22
N ARG A 10 12.79 12.24 8.88
CA ARG A 10 12.73 12.36 10.34
C ARG A 10 13.34 11.15 11.03
N GLY A 11 14.34 11.42 11.89
CA GLY A 11 15.01 10.39 12.71
C GLY A 11 16.11 9.61 11.98
N TRP A 12 16.44 9.96 10.74
CA TRP A 12 17.53 9.31 10.01
C TRP A 12 18.87 9.97 10.29
N GLN A 13 19.15 11.14 9.75
CA GLN A 13 20.43 11.83 9.88
C GLN A 13 20.28 13.24 10.40
N THR A 14 21.38 13.82 10.87
CA THR A 14 21.49 15.25 11.18
C THR A 14 21.96 16.00 9.95
N ILE A 15 21.72 17.31 9.90
CA ILE A 15 22.13 18.16 8.77
C ILE A 15 23.65 18.14 8.51
N ASN A 16 24.46 17.90 9.53
CA ASN A 16 25.90 17.90 9.42
C ASN A 16 26.48 16.62 8.76
N GLU A 17 25.69 15.55 8.73
CA GLU A 17 26.04 14.23 8.20
C GLU A 17 24.87 13.70 7.38
N SER A 18 24.34 14.55 6.49
CA SER A 18 23.06 14.29 5.83
C SER A 18 23.15 13.46 4.56
N ASP A 19 24.31 13.45 3.91
CA ASP A 19 24.51 12.77 2.64
C ASP A 19 24.38 11.26 2.76
N MET A 20 23.51 10.67 1.96
CA MET A 20 23.24 9.24 1.87
C MET A 20 23.26 8.79 0.40
N LEU A 21 23.48 7.51 0.16
CA LEU A 21 23.44 6.92 -1.19
C LEU A 21 22.28 5.95 -1.33
N MET A 22 21.51 6.10 -2.40
CA MET A 22 20.56 5.10 -2.89
C MET A 22 21.26 4.14 -3.83
N ILE A 23 21.20 2.85 -3.54
CA ILE A 23 21.77 1.78 -4.36
C ILE A 23 20.63 0.98 -5.00
N PRO A 24 20.35 1.18 -6.30
CA PRO A 24 19.23 0.53 -6.97
C PRO A 24 19.37 -0.99 -7.00
N GLN A 25 18.25 -1.68 -6.76
CA GLN A 25 18.13 -3.12 -6.80
C GLN A 25 17.44 -3.53 -8.12
N ALA A 26 18.22 -4.03 -9.08
CA ALA A 26 17.74 -4.32 -10.44
C ALA A 26 16.59 -5.34 -10.49
N ASN A 27 16.53 -6.27 -9.54
CA ASN A 27 15.47 -7.28 -9.43
C ASN A 27 14.11 -6.71 -8.96
N THR A 28 14.07 -5.43 -8.59
CA THR A 28 12.84 -4.74 -8.18
C THR A 28 12.30 -3.82 -9.26
N ALA A 29 12.87 -3.88 -10.47
CA ALA A 29 12.51 -2.99 -11.56
C ALA A 29 11.11 -3.27 -12.10
N PHE A 30 10.28 -2.23 -12.21
CA PHE A 30 9.00 -2.31 -12.91
C PHE A 30 8.65 -0.97 -13.58
N ILE A 31 7.76 -1.03 -14.57
CA ILE A 31 7.25 0.18 -15.23
C ILE A 31 6.04 0.67 -14.42
N ASP A 32 6.09 1.94 -14.03
CA ASP A 32 5.02 2.58 -13.28
C ASP A 32 3.70 2.56 -14.09
N PRO A 33 2.65 1.93 -13.58
CA PRO A 33 1.38 1.82 -14.30
C PRO A 33 0.52 3.10 -14.25
N PHE A 34 0.92 4.10 -13.46
CA PHE A 34 0.13 5.31 -13.20
C PHE A 34 0.67 6.56 -13.89
N THR A 35 1.84 6.47 -14.55
CA THR A 35 2.45 7.60 -15.23
C THR A 35 2.15 7.61 -16.72
N GLU A 36 1.87 8.79 -17.29
CA GLU A 36 1.66 8.97 -18.73
C GLU A 36 2.94 8.67 -19.52
N LEU A 37 4.07 9.15 -19.03
CA LEU A 37 5.38 8.82 -19.61
C LEU A 37 5.89 7.51 -19.02
N PRO A 38 6.41 6.59 -19.85
CA PRO A 38 6.99 5.36 -19.34
C PRO A 38 8.09 5.64 -18.31
N THR A 39 7.81 5.31 -17.05
CA THR A 39 8.69 5.57 -15.91
C THR A 39 9.17 4.26 -15.33
N LEU A 40 10.47 4.06 -15.26
CA LEU A 40 11.09 2.90 -14.61
C LEU A 40 11.25 3.19 -13.11
N ASN A 41 10.63 2.36 -12.29
CA ASN A 41 10.80 2.37 -10.84
C ASN A 41 11.78 1.29 -10.39
N LEU A 42 12.60 1.65 -9.41
CA LEU A 42 13.57 0.77 -8.76
C LEU A 42 13.53 1.01 -7.25
N ILE A 43 13.45 -0.05 -6.47
CA ILE A 43 13.63 0.05 -5.03
C ILE A 43 15.13 0.09 -4.74
N CYS A 44 15.53 0.94 -3.78
CA CYS A 44 16.93 1.13 -3.45
C CYS A 44 17.23 0.69 -2.01
N ASN A 45 18.42 0.16 -1.79
CA ASN A 45 19.03 0.07 -0.46
C ASN A 45 19.75 1.39 -0.16
N ILE A 46 19.95 1.68 1.11
CA ILE A 46 20.60 2.91 1.55
C ILE A 46 21.99 2.59 2.13
N GLN A 47 22.99 3.35 1.71
CA GLN A 47 24.36 3.22 2.19
C GLN A 47 24.92 4.55 2.69
N ASP A 48 25.83 4.46 3.65
CA ASP A 48 26.68 5.57 4.04
C ASP A 48 27.70 5.87 2.93
N PRO A 49 27.78 7.13 2.46
CA PRO A 49 28.68 7.47 1.36
C PRO A 49 30.17 7.44 1.71
N ILE A 50 30.52 7.52 3.00
CA ILE A 50 31.91 7.56 3.47
C ILE A 50 32.43 6.15 3.74
N THR A 51 31.64 5.33 4.45
CA THR A 51 32.05 3.97 4.83
C THR A 51 31.69 2.93 3.79
N GLY A 52 30.66 3.20 2.95
CA GLY A 52 30.09 2.24 2.01
C GLY A 52 29.27 1.14 2.70
N GLU A 53 29.03 1.25 4.02
CA GLU A 53 28.22 0.28 4.76
C GLU A 53 26.74 0.53 4.57
N ASP A 54 25.97 -0.55 4.64
CA ASP A 54 24.51 -0.46 4.59
C ASP A 54 23.98 0.29 5.81
N TYR A 55 23.10 1.26 5.56
CA TYR A 55 22.58 2.13 6.62
C TYR A 55 21.77 1.35 7.66
N SER A 56 22.13 1.49 8.91
CA SER A 56 21.59 0.67 10.01
C SER A 56 20.09 0.87 10.27
N ARG A 57 19.52 2.01 9.88
CA ARG A 57 18.09 2.34 10.05
C ARG A 57 17.27 2.10 8.79
N ASP A 58 17.88 1.65 7.70
CA ASP A 58 17.16 1.23 6.52
C ASP A 58 16.36 -0.04 6.81
N PRO A 59 15.01 -0.03 6.69
CA PRO A 59 14.19 -1.22 6.92
C PRO A 59 14.60 -2.42 6.06
N ARG A 60 15.07 -2.18 4.83
CA ARG A 60 15.54 -3.25 3.93
C ARG A 60 16.81 -3.91 4.47
N ASN A 61 17.74 -3.12 5.03
CA ASN A 61 18.93 -3.67 5.68
C ASN A 61 18.56 -4.51 6.91
N ILE A 62 17.55 -4.11 7.69
CA ILE A 62 17.06 -4.90 8.83
C ILE A 62 16.50 -6.24 8.38
N VAL A 63 15.69 -6.25 7.32
CA VAL A 63 15.14 -7.50 6.74
C VAL A 63 16.28 -8.40 6.23
N GLN A 64 17.28 -7.84 5.55
CA GLN A 64 18.44 -8.61 5.07
C GLN A 64 19.23 -9.24 6.23
N LYS A 65 19.44 -8.48 7.31
CA LYS A 65 20.07 -9.02 8.54
C LYS A 65 19.26 -10.16 9.16
N ALA A 66 17.94 -10.03 9.20
CA ALA A 66 17.05 -11.07 9.71
C ALA A 66 17.12 -12.34 8.85
N ALA A 67 17.10 -12.19 7.52
CA ALA A 67 17.23 -13.33 6.59
C ALA A 67 18.59 -14.04 6.73
N ASN A 68 19.68 -13.28 6.83
CA ASN A 68 21.00 -13.82 7.04
C ASN A 68 21.12 -14.55 8.39
N TYR A 69 20.52 -14.00 9.44
CA TYR A 69 20.47 -14.64 10.75
C TYR A 69 19.68 -15.94 10.74
N LEU A 70 18.55 -15.97 10.06
CA LEU A 70 17.72 -17.17 9.90
C LEU A 70 18.54 -18.33 9.31
N GLN A 71 19.25 -18.07 8.21
CA GLN A 71 20.11 -19.06 7.57
C GLN A 71 21.28 -19.47 8.48
N ALA A 72 21.97 -18.51 9.08
CA ALA A 72 23.14 -18.78 9.92
C ALA A 72 22.80 -19.56 11.21
N SER A 73 21.59 -19.37 11.74
CA SER A 73 21.10 -20.11 12.92
C SER A 73 20.78 -21.57 12.65
N GLY A 74 20.61 -21.96 11.39
CA GLY A 74 20.20 -23.31 10.98
C GLY A 74 18.74 -23.66 11.32
N VAL A 75 17.93 -22.68 11.73
CA VAL A 75 16.51 -22.91 12.06
C VAL A 75 15.69 -23.10 10.80
N ALA A 76 15.91 -22.27 9.77
CA ALA A 76 15.26 -22.36 8.48
C ALA A 76 16.09 -21.65 7.40
N ASP A 77 15.81 -21.97 6.13
CA ASP A 77 16.41 -21.33 4.96
C ASP A 77 15.47 -20.33 4.27
N LYS A 78 14.17 -20.35 4.64
CA LYS A 78 13.13 -19.48 4.09
C LYS A 78 12.17 -19.03 5.17
N ALA A 79 11.62 -17.83 4.99
CA ALA A 79 10.48 -17.30 5.71
C ALA A 79 9.42 -16.84 4.70
N PHE A 80 8.16 -17.20 4.97
CA PHE A 80 7.03 -16.77 4.16
C PHE A 80 6.23 -15.74 4.95
N PHE A 81 5.76 -14.72 4.24
CA PHE A 81 4.89 -13.68 4.75
C PHE A 81 3.72 -13.53 3.77
N GLY A 82 2.51 -13.42 4.30
CA GLY A 82 1.30 -13.13 3.53
C GLY A 82 0.80 -11.74 3.92
N PRO A 83 1.24 -10.66 3.26
CA PRO A 83 0.69 -9.34 3.52
C PRO A 83 -0.73 -9.22 2.97
N GLU A 84 -1.61 -8.67 3.78
CA GLU A 84 -3.01 -8.40 3.49
C GLU A 84 -3.20 -6.90 3.36
N ALA A 85 -3.36 -6.41 2.12
CA ALA A 85 -3.50 -4.99 1.86
C ALA A 85 -4.98 -4.59 1.93
N GLU A 86 -5.40 -4.03 3.06
CA GLU A 86 -6.76 -3.51 3.26
C GLU A 86 -6.86 -2.03 2.94
N PHE A 87 -7.93 -1.63 2.28
CA PHE A 87 -8.17 -0.25 1.87
C PHE A 87 -9.66 0.04 1.70
N PHE A 88 -10.01 1.34 1.67
CA PHE A 88 -11.38 1.78 1.37
C PHE A 88 -11.44 2.52 0.03
N ILE A 89 -12.55 2.35 -0.68
CA ILE A 89 -12.87 3.10 -1.89
C ILE A 89 -14.03 4.03 -1.59
N PHE A 90 -13.78 5.34 -1.69
CA PHE A 90 -14.78 6.37 -1.44
C PHE A 90 -15.11 7.14 -2.72
N ASP A 91 -16.37 7.54 -2.85
CA ASP A 91 -16.81 8.46 -3.92
C ASP A 91 -16.56 9.92 -3.55
N ASP A 92 -16.62 10.26 -2.26
CA ASP A 92 -16.29 11.58 -1.72
C ASP A 92 -15.73 11.44 -0.29
N ILE A 93 -14.77 12.29 0.03
CA ILE A 93 -14.24 12.41 1.40
C ILE A 93 -14.00 13.87 1.74
N ARG A 94 -14.49 14.29 2.89
CA ARG A 94 -14.27 15.61 3.47
C ARG A 94 -13.80 15.44 4.89
N PHE A 95 -12.78 16.16 5.26
CA PHE A 95 -12.25 16.14 6.62
C PHE A 95 -11.58 17.47 6.95
N ASP A 96 -11.58 17.80 8.23
CA ASP A 96 -10.78 18.89 8.78
C ASP A 96 -10.34 18.53 10.19
N GLN A 97 -9.22 19.06 10.61
CA GLN A 97 -8.65 18.87 11.93
C GLN A 97 -7.86 20.10 12.36
N ASN A 98 -8.14 20.58 13.55
CA ASN A 98 -7.39 21.65 14.20
C ASN A 98 -7.11 21.30 15.68
N GLU A 99 -6.55 22.22 16.45
CA GLU A 99 -6.16 21.93 17.84
C GLU A 99 -7.35 21.67 18.77
N ARG A 100 -8.56 22.01 18.33
CA ARG A 100 -9.78 21.97 19.14
C ARG A 100 -10.73 20.85 18.74
N GLU A 101 -10.82 20.56 17.44
CA GLU A 101 -11.83 19.68 16.88
C GLU A 101 -11.36 18.98 15.62
N GLY A 102 -12.01 17.87 15.28
CA GLY A 102 -11.82 17.20 14.01
C GLY A 102 -13.12 16.53 13.58
N TYR A 103 -13.31 16.43 12.26
CA TYR A 103 -14.39 15.66 11.66
C TYR A 103 -13.95 14.96 10.38
N TYR A 104 -14.68 13.94 9.99
CA TYR A 104 -14.66 13.38 8.64
C TYR A 104 -16.08 13.10 8.16
N GLN A 105 -16.28 13.20 6.86
CA GLN A 105 -17.49 12.79 6.17
C GLN A 105 -17.08 12.05 4.91
N ILE A 106 -17.57 10.84 4.73
CA ILE A 106 -17.31 10.01 3.56
C ILE A 106 -18.60 9.69 2.84
N ASP A 107 -18.53 9.46 1.53
CA ASP A 107 -19.62 8.88 0.75
C ASP A 107 -19.10 7.72 -0.09
N SER A 108 -19.95 6.74 -0.31
CA SER A 108 -19.67 5.55 -1.09
C SER A 108 -20.98 4.98 -1.62
N VAL A 109 -20.97 4.43 -2.84
CA VAL A 109 -22.12 3.71 -3.40
C VAL A 109 -22.56 2.52 -2.54
N GLU A 110 -21.68 1.99 -1.70
CA GLU A 110 -21.98 0.90 -0.78
C GLU A 110 -22.45 1.36 0.61
N GLY A 111 -22.34 2.66 0.91
CA GLY A 111 -22.77 3.22 2.19
C GLY A 111 -24.27 3.08 2.40
N GLN A 112 -24.70 2.67 3.60
CA GLN A 112 -26.12 2.55 3.95
C GLN A 112 -26.87 3.89 3.86
N TRP A 113 -26.17 5.00 4.09
CA TRP A 113 -26.68 6.36 4.00
C TRP A 113 -26.84 6.83 2.55
N ASN A 114 -26.15 6.21 1.59
CA ASN A 114 -26.22 6.56 0.16
C ASN A 114 -27.41 5.86 -0.46
N ARG A 115 -28.45 6.63 -0.78
CA ARG A 115 -29.66 6.14 -1.44
C ARG A 115 -29.73 6.52 -2.91
N GLY A 116 -28.65 7.09 -3.45
CA GLY A 116 -28.54 7.41 -4.86
C GLY A 116 -29.47 8.52 -5.38
N SER A 117 -30.10 9.29 -4.49
CA SER A 117 -31.07 10.31 -4.88
C SER A 117 -30.48 11.51 -5.64
N LYS A 118 -29.15 11.61 -5.70
CA LYS A 118 -28.42 12.73 -6.32
C LYS A 118 -27.50 12.31 -7.48
N THR A 119 -27.53 11.05 -7.89
CA THR A 119 -26.66 10.50 -8.93
C THR A 119 -27.46 10.08 -10.14
N GLU A 120 -26.82 10.04 -11.31
CA GLU A 120 -27.42 9.52 -12.55
C GLU A 120 -27.80 8.03 -12.44
N ASN A 121 -27.08 7.29 -11.60
CA ASN A 121 -27.32 5.88 -11.32
C ASN A 121 -27.69 5.69 -9.85
N PRO A 122 -28.96 5.87 -9.47
CA PRO A 122 -29.36 5.73 -8.08
C PRO A 122 -29.16 4.30 -7.59
N ASN A 123 -28.47 4.18 -6.47
CA ASN A 123 -28.23 2.90 -5.82
C ASN A 123 -29.34 2.60 -4.81
N LEU A 124 -30.45 2.04 -5.32
CA LEU A 124 -31.65 1.73 -4.52
C LEU A 124 -31.68 0.28 -4.02
N GLY A 125 -30.61 -0.49 -4.26
CA GLY A 125 -30.55 -1.90 -3.89
C GLY A 125 -30.26 -2.14 -2.42
N TYR A 126 -30.10 -3.40 -2.12
CA TYR A 126 -29.62 -3.87 -0.82
C TYR A 126 -28.24 -3.27 -0.50
N LYS A 127 -28.06 -2.86 0.73
CA LYS A 127 -26.78 -2.35 1.24
C LYS A 127 -26.20 -3.32 2.25
N ILE A 128 -24.89 -3.45 2.21
CA ILE A 128 -24.14 -4.20 3.21
C ILE A 128 -24.39 -3.60 4.59
N PRO A 129 -24.83 -4.39 5.59
CA PRO A 129 -25.01 -3.89 6.94
C PRO A 129 -23.67 -3.57 7.60
N TYR A 130 -23.69 -2.77 8.65
CA TYR A 130 -22.51 -2.44 9.43
C TYR A 130 -21.75 -3.70 9.84
N GLN A 131 -20.46 -3.76 9.54
CA GLN A 131 -19.59 -4.93 9.76
C GLN A 131 -20.07 -6.24 9.09
N GLY A 132 -20.87 -6.14 8.04
CA GLY A 132 -21.42 -7.30 7.34
C GLY A 132 -20.85 -7.53 5.94
N GLY A 133 -19.74 -6.88 5.61
CA GLY A 133 -19.17 -6.85 4.27
C GLY A 133 -18.17 -7.95 3.94
N TYR A 134 -17.95 -8.91 4.83
CA TYR A 134 -16.99 -9.97 4.55
C TYR A 134 -17.51 -10.89 3.44
N PHE A 135 -16.79 -10.85 2.33
CA PHE A 135 -16.96 -11.74 1.17
C PHE A 135 -18.32 -11.71 0.44
N PRO A 136 -19.04 -10.56 0.32
CA PRO A 136 -20.17 -10.52 -0.59
C PRO A 136 -19.70 -10.62 -2.03
N VAL A 137 -20.65 -10.93 -2.91
CA VAL A 137 -20.41 -11.00 -4.37
C VAL A 137 -21.32 -9.98 -5.09
N PRO A 138 -21.04 -9.63 -6.36
CA PRO A 138 -21.94 -8.82 -7.15
C PRO A 138 -23.38 -9.40 -7.20
N PRO A 139 -24.42 -8.57 -7.21
CA PRO A 139 -24.39 -7.10 -7.37
C PRO A 139 -24.18 -6.33 -6.06
N THR A 140 -24.04 -6.97 -4.92
CA THR A 140 -23.87 -6.31 -3.62
C THR A 140 -22.47 -5.70 -3.49
N ASP A 141 -21.46 -6.42 -3.92
CA ASP A 141 -20.10 -5.92 -4.09
C ASP A 141 -20.01 -5.07 -5.38
N HIS A 142 -19.91 -3.77 -5.24
CA HIS A 142 -19.82 -2.83 -6.34
C HIS A 142 -18.38 -2.59 -6.83
N HIS A 143 -17.38 -3.02 -6.08
CA HIS A 143 -15.97 -2.71 -6.34
C HIS A 143 -15.15 -3.89 -6.85
N MET A 144 -15.77 -5.04 -7.12
CA MET A 144 -15.07 -6.24 -7.59
C MET A 144 -14.22 -5.98 -8.84
N ASP A 145 -14.77 -5.26 -9.83
CA ASP A 145 -14.04 -4.96 -11.06
C ASP A 145 -12.85 -4.03 -10.83
N ILE A 146 -12.95 -3.09 -9.88
CA ILE A 146 -11.85 -2.20 -9.51
C ILE A 146 -10.73 -3.03 -8.87
N ARG A 147 -11.05 -3.90 -7.91
CA ARG A 147 -10.06 -4.78 -7.27
C ARG A 147 -9.43 -5.76 -8.26
N ASN A 148 -10.21 -6.30 -9.20
CA ASN A 148 -9.68 -7.13 -10.28
C ASN A 148 -8.66 -6.38 -11.14
N GLU A 149 -8.90 -5.10 -11.47
CA GLU A 149 -7.95 -4.31 -12.23
C GLU A 149 -6.69 -3.95 -11.41
N MET A 150 -6.85 -3.70 -10.09
CA MET A 150 -5.73 -3.54 -9.17
C MET A 150 -4.86 -4.81 -9.16
N MET A 151 -5.46 -6.00 -8.95
CA MET A 151 -4.77 -7.29 -9.00
C MET A 151 -3.96 -7.47 -10.30
N ARG A 152 -4.62 -7.28 -11.45
CA ARG A 152 -3.97 -7.40 -12.76
C ARG A 152 -2.79 -6.46 -12.93
N THR A 153 -2.91 -5.25 -12.38
CA THR A 153 -1.85 -4.25 -12.42
C THR A 153 -0.68 -4.64 -11.52
N MET A 154 -0.96 -5.12 -10.32
CA MET A 154 0.05 -5.62 -9.39
C MET A 154 0.83 -6.81 -9.97
N ILE A 155 0.13 -7.77 -10.58
CA ILE A 155 0.75 -8.92 -11.27
C ILE A 155 1.67 -8.46 -12.41
N LYS A 156 1.27 -7.46 -13.20
CA LYS A 156 2.12 -6.87 -14.23
C LYS A 156 3.38 -6.19 -13.67
N CYS A 157 3.30 -5.68 -12.45
CA CYS A 157 4.45 -5.12 -11.73
C CYS A 157 5.33 -6.18 -11.07
N GLY A 158 4.99 -7.46 -11.19
CA GLY A 158 5.79 -8.59 -10.70
C GLY A 158 5.48 -9.01 -9.26
N LEU A 159 4.32 -8.63 -8.73
CA LEU A 159 3.85 -9.09 -7.42
C LEU A 159 3.10 -10.43 -7.56
N ASP A 160 3.32 -11.34 -6.62
CA ASP A 160 2.57 -12.58 -6.49
C ASP A 160 1.29 -12.28 -5.70
N VAL A 161 0.20 -12.07 -6.41
CA VAL A 161 -1.11 -11.77 -5.83
C VAL A 161 -1.91 -13.06 -5.73
N GLU A 162 -2.39 -13.42 -4.55
CA GLU A 162 -3.16 -14.64 -4.31
C GLU A 162 -4.64 -14.43 -4.59
N CYS A 163 -5.27 -13.47 -3.93
CA CYS A 163 -6.70 -13.19 -4.12
C CYS A 163 -7.06 -11.74 -3.84
N GLN A 164 -8.32 -11.41 -4.07
CA GLN A 164 -8.96 -10.16 -3.66
C GLN A 164 -10.39 -10.43 -3.23
N HIS A 165 -10.88 -9.67 -2.27
CA HIS A 165 -12.27 -9.73 -1.85
C HIS A 165 -12.74 -8.41 -1.21
N HIS A 166 -14.06 -8.32 -1.01
CA HIS A 166 -14.65 -7.27 -0.19
C HIS A 166 -14.42 -7.62 1.28
N GLU A 167 -13.93 -6.66 2.06
CA GLU A 167 -13.66 -6.82 3.46
C GLU A 167 -14.83 -6.34 4.36
N VAL A 168 -14.74 -6.65 5.66
CA VAL A 168 -15.84 -6.51 6.61
C VAL A 168 -16.36 -5.07 6.76
N GLY A 169 -15.52 -4.08 6.51
CA GLY A 169 -15.82 -2.67 6.72
C GLY A 169 -16.89 -2.13 5.78
N THR A 170 -17.86 -1.43 6.35
CA THR A 170 -18.90 -0.73 5.59
C THR A 170 -18.28 0.42 4.79
N ALA A 171 -18.93 0.74 3.67
CA ALA A 171 -18.52 1.75 2.70
C ALA A 171 -17.33 1.35 1.82
N GLY A 172 -17.28 0.08 1.40
CA GLY A 172 -16.42 -0.34 0.33
C GLY A 172 -14.99 -0.67 0.74
N GLN A 173 -14.80 -1.34 1.87
CA GLN A 173 -13.52 -1.91 2.22
C GLN A 173 -13.19 -3.07 1.28
N GLY A 174 -11.98 -3.06 0.74
CA GLY A 174 -11.44 -4.15 -0.06
C GLY A 174 -10.15 -4.65 0.52
N GLU A 175 -9.79 -5.87 0.17
CA GLU A 175 -8.54 -6.53 0.53
C GLU A 175 -7.92 -7.19 -0.69
N ILE A 176 -6.59 -7.14 -0.76
CA ILE A 176 -5.78 -7.84 -1.76
C ILE A 176 -4.65 -8.54 -1.02
N ASP A 177 -4.61 -9.87 -1.16
CA ASP A 177 -3.64 -10.77 -0.53
C ASP A 177 -2.46 -11.05 -1.46
N LEU A 178 -1.24 -11.05 -0.87
CA LEU A 178 0.04 -11.24 -1.57
C LEU A 178 0.79 -12.45 -1.04
#